data_e9474f585a8ea4719b0780738199cc60
#
_entry.id   e9474f585a8ea4719b0780738199cc60
#
_cell.length_a   1.000
_cell.length_b   1.000
_cell.length_c   1.000
_cell.angle_alpha   90.00
_cell.angle_beta   90.00
_cell.angle_gamma   90.00
#
_symmetry.space_group_name_H-M   'P 1'
#
loop_
_entity.id
_entity.type
_entity.pdbx_description
1 polymer ?
#
loop_
_entity_poly.entity_id
_entity_poly.type
_entity_poly.pdbx_seq_one_letter_code
_entity_poly.pdbx_strand_id
1 'polypeptide(L)'
;MKTNLRRILIATSMASAMAVTLLPAASAAPSIAEIQRQVNELREEAAGKYEAANGVKYQISKLQRELNGLKQGEAAANARAQKLQSEISKLAIENYKSGGLGNGLELLLSRDPAKYLSDAAMLDVLAQRYSTKLRQLKTYQQGLQSSQLVVSDRTAQLQAAQKRLERQVASANAALKKAEKLLANLKAEERAKLLAADDAEQKKILAESKRLAALYAGGSTKGAIALRYALDQLGDIYVWAGAGPTKWDCSGLTMRAFQRAGVSMPHFAAAQFRYGKNIPRSALAPGDLVFFGRPISHVGIYMGKGKMVHAPRPGKRVEIATAFSLGRKPFVGAKRL
;
A
#
# COMPACT_ATOMS: atom_id res chain seq x y z
N MET A 1 -79.42 29.23 -51.95
CA MET A 1 -80.22 29.70 -50.79
C MET A 1 -79.28 30.01 -49.63
N LYS A 2 -79.28 31.29 -49.20
CA LYS A 2 -78.96 31.91 -47.93
C LYS A 2 -77.49 31.64 -47.39
N THR A 3 -76.52 32.49 -47.74
CA THR A 3 -75.93 33.64 -47.00
C THR A 3 -75.85 33.49 -45.49
N ASN A 4 -74.59 33.53 -44.98
CA ASN A 4 -74.28 34.37 -43.82
C ASN A 4 -72.76 34.65 -43.71
N LEU A 5 -72.42 35.89 -44.01
CA LEU A 5 -71.11 36.52 -43.69
C LEU A 5 -71.03 36.67 -42.17
N ARG A 6 -69.92 36.24 -41.60
CA ARG A 6 -69.44 36.73 -40.29
C ARG A 6 -68.10 37.40 -40.46
N ARG A 7 -68.09 38.68 -40.22
CA ARG A 7 -66.96 39.57 -40.12
C ARG A 7 -66.09 39.14 -38.91
N ILE A 8 -64.79 38.86 -39.10
CA ILE A 8 -63.84 38.71 -38.03
C ILE A 8 -62.99 39.98 -38.03
N LEU A 9 -63.14 40.72 -36.91
CA LEU A 9 -62.24 41.83 -36.52
C LEU A 9 -60.84 41.27 -36.16
N ILE A 10 -59.80 41.73 -36.87
CA ILE A 10 -58.45 41.49 -36.54
C ILE A 10 -58.01 42.57 -35.52
N ALA A 11 -57.88 42.19 -34.25
CA ALA A 11 -57.23 42.99 -33.24
C ALA A 11 -55.71 42.74 -33.28
N THR A 12 -54.98 43.69 -33.78
CA THR A 12 -53.52 43.71 -33.70
C THR A 12 -53.04 44.04 -32.28
N SER A 13 -52.69 43.06 -31.49
CA SER A 13 -51.99 43.25 -30.21
C SER A 13 -50.48 43.33 -30.45
N MET A 14 -49.94 44.53 -30.31
CA MET A 14 -48.50 44.73 -30.21
C MET A 14 -48.01 44.09 -28.93
N ALA A 15 -47.34 42.94 -29.03
CA ALA A 15 -46.57 42.33 -27.94
C ALA A 15 -45.19 42.99 -27.92
N SER A 16 -44.95 43.93 -27.01
CA SER A 16 -43.61 44.43 -26.69
C SER A 16 -42.81 43.31 -26.04
N ALA A 17 -41.92 42.69 -26.79
CA ALA A 17 -40.96 41.75 -26.26
C ALA A 17 -39.90 42.52 -25.45
N MET A 18 -40.03 42.59 -24.12
CA MET A 18 -38.91 42.93 -23.23
C MET A 18 -37.88 41.81 -23.31
N ALA A 19 -36.83 42.04 -24.07
CA ALA A 19 -35.63 41.23 -23.99
C ALA A 19 -34.96 41.45 -22.62
N VAL A 20 -35.27 40.56 -21.66
CA VAL A 20 -34.51 40.45 -20.42
C VAL A 20 -33.15 39.88 -20.82
N THR A 21 -32.17 40.74 -21.01
CA THR A 21 -30.75 40.35 -21.11
C THR A 21 -30.37 39.78 -19.75
N LEU A 22 -30.36 38.45 -19.62
CA LEU A 22 -29.69 37.72 -18.55
C LEU A 22 -28.20 38.00 -18.72
N LEU A 23 -27.72 39.07 -18.07
CA LEU A 23 -26.29 39.25 -17.83
C LEU A 23 -25.80 37.99 -17.13
N PRO A 24 -24.75 37.28 -17.63
CA PRO A 24 -24.15 36.20 -16.87
C PRO A 24 -23.72 36.80 -15.53
N ALA A 25 -24.25 36.27 -14.43
CA ALA A 25 -23.80 36.65 -13.11
C ALA A 25 -22.27 36.52 -13.07
N ALA A 26 -21.57 37.66 -13.02
CA ALA A 26 -20.14 37.67 -12.86
C ALA A 26 -19.84 36.85 -11.61
N SER A 27 -19.23 35.66 -11.82
CA SER A 27 -18.81 34.81 -10.72
C SER A 27 -17.87 35.63 -9.87
N ALA A 28 -18.34 36.04 -8.70
CA ALA A 28 -17.52 36.82 -7.76
C ALA A 28 -16.23 36.00 -7.51
N ALA A 29 -15.09 36.67 -7.57
CA ALA A 29 -13.83 36.03 -7.25
C ALA A 29 -13.92 35.34 -5.88
N PRO A 30 -13.39 34.08 -5.74
CA PRO A 30 -13.52 33.35 -4.50
C PRO A 30 -12.90 34.13 -3.33
N SER A 31 -13.58 34.15 -2.20
CA SER A 31 -13.07 34.84 -0.99
C SER A 31 -11.78 34.15 -0.49
N ILE A 32 -10.97 34.89 0.29
CA ILE A 32 -9.77 34.33 0.92
C ILE A 32 -10.08 33.09 1.76
N ALA A 33 -11.20 33.13 2.49
CA ALA A 33 -11.67 31.98 3.28
C ALA A 33 -12.00 30.76 2.42
N GLU A 34 -12.62 31.00 1.25
CA GLU A 34 -12.92 29.93 0.28
C GLU A 34 -11.64 29.35 -0.31
N ILE A 35 -10.64 30.17 -0.66
CA ILE A 35 -9.34 29.71 -1.15
C ILE A 35 -8.62 28.90 -0.08
N GLN A 36 -8.65 29.34 1.17
CA GLN A 36 -8.06 28.61 2.29
C GLN A 36 -8.72 27.23 2.48
N ARG A 37 -10.04 27.16 2.35
CA ARG A 37 -10.79 25.91 2.41
C ARG A 37 -10.37 24.95 1.29
N GLN A 38 -10.30 25.45 0.04
CA GLN A 38 -9.87 24.65 -1.13
C GLN A 38 -8.41 24.16 -1.00
N VAL A 39 -7.50 25.01 -0.52
CA VAL A 39 -6.10 24.63 -0.25
C VAL A 39 -6.05 23.51 0.78
N ASN A 40 -6.83 23.63 1.86
CA ASN A 40 -6.90 22.60 2.89
C ASN A 40 -7.47 21.28 2.37
N GLU A 41 -8.51 21.31 1.52
CA GLU A 41 -9.09 20.13 0.90
C GLU A 41 -8.10 19.43 -0.06
N LEU A 42 -7.37 20.19 -0.87
CA LEU A 42 -6.34 19.64 -1.77
C LEU A 42 -5.17 19.01 -1.01
N ARG A 43 -4.75 19.60 0.10
CA ARG A 43 -3.72 19.03 0.99
C ARG A 43 -4.21 17.75 1.67
N GLU A 44 -5.48 17.70 2.05
CA GLU A 44 -6.11 16.51 2.62
C GLU A 44 -6.27 15.38 1.58
N GLU A 45 -6.67 15.73 0.35
CA GLU A 45 -6.70 14.81 -0.78
C GLU A 45 -5.31 14.23 -1.07
N ALA A 46 -4.28 15.08 -1.08
CA ALA A 46 -2.89 14.64 -1.26
C ALA A 46 -2.46 13.66 -0.17
N ALA A 47 -2.79 13.92 1.10
CA ALA A 47 -2.47 13.03 2.22
C ALA A 47 -3.11 11.65 2.04
N GLY A 48 -4.37 11.57 1.60
CA GLY A 48 -5.04 10.31 1.31
C GLY A 48 -4.40 9.52 0.17
N LYS A 49 -3.99 10.22 -0.91
CA LYS A 49 -3.29 9.60 -2.05
C LYS A 49 -1.89 9.13 -1.67
N TYR A 50 -1.19 9.86 -0.83
CA TYR A 50 0.10 9.47 -0.30
C TYR A 50 0.00 8.23 0.59
N GLU A 51 -1.03 8.13 1.41
CA GLU A 51 -1.24 6.92 2.21
C GLU A 51 -1.61 5.72 1.33
N ALA A 52 -2.39 5.91 0.26
CA ALA A 52 -2.61 4.89 -0.76
C ALA A 52 -1.30 4.45 -1.44
N ALA A 53 -0.37 5.39 -1.69
CA ALA A 53 0.96 5.09 -2.21
C ALA A 53 1.80 4.27 -1.22
N ASN A 54 1.72 4.53 0.09
CA ASN A 54 2.33 3.70 1.13
C ASN A 54 1.78 2.26 1.09
N GLY A 55 0.47 2.10 0.83
CA GLY A 55 -0.14 0.79 0.61
C GLY A 55 0.44 0.05 -0.58
N VAL A 56 0.69 0.74 -1.69
CA VAL A 56 1.34 0.14 -2.88
C VAL A 56 2.80 -0.20 -2.58
N LYS A 57 3.55 0.65 -1.88
CA LYS A 57 4.92 0.33 -1.41
C LYS A 57 4.95 -0.93 -0.56
N TYR A 58 3.99 -1.10 0.34
CA TYR A 58 3.86 -2.31 1.14
C TYR A 58 3.62 -3.55 0.27
N GLN A 59 2.74 -3.46 -0.75
CA GLN A 59 2.51 -4.54 -1.72
C GLN A 59 3.78 -4.86 -2.53
N ILE A 60 4.50 -3.85 -3.01
CA ILE A 60 5.78 -4.01 -3.72
C ILE A 60 6.78 -4.78 -2.85
N SER A 61 6.96 -4.38 -1.59
CA SER A 61 7.88 -5.05 -0.66
C SER A 61 7.49 -6.51 -0.42
N LYS A 62 6.20 -6.82 -0.39
CA LYS A 62 5.71 -8.21 -0.27
C LYS A 62 6.02 -9.01 -1.52
N LEU A 63 5.70 -8.48 -2.71
CA LEU A 63 5.98 -9.14 -4.00
C LEU A 63 7.47 -9.37 -4.21
N GLN A 64 8.33 -8.41 -3.81
CA GLN A 64 9.78 -8.57 -3.90
C GLN A 64 10.29 -9.71 -3.02
N ARG A 65 9.79 -9.84 -1.78
CA ARG A 65 10.16 -10.98 -0.91
C ARG A 65 9.71 -12.31 -1.47
N GLU A 66 8.48 -12.38 -2.00
CA GLU A 66 7.95 -13.58 -2.66
C GLU A 66 8.81 -13.97 -3.88
N LEU A 67 9.13 -13.00 -4.75
CA LEU A 67 10.00 -13.21 -5.91
C LEU A 67 11.39 -13.70 -5.54
N ASN A 68 12.00 -13.14 -4.51
CA ASN A 68 13.32 -13.58 -4.05
C ASN A 68 13.27 -15.04 -3.54
N GLY A 69 12.24 -15.41 -2.79
CA GLY A 69 12.04 -16.79 -2.34
C GLY A 69 11.82 -17.75 -3.49
N LEU A 70 10.99 -17.39 -4.48
CA LEU A 70 10.75 -18.20 -5.68
C LEU A 70 12.02 -18.41 -6.50
N LYS A 71 12.81 -17.35 -6.74
CA LYS A 71 14.08 -17.45 -7.48
C LYS A 71 15.12 -18.30 -6.76
N GLN A 72 15.20 -18.22 -5.44
CA GLN A 72 16.08 -19.09 -4.65
C GLN A 72 15.64 -20.57 -4.73
N GLY A 73 14.33 -20.83 -4.65
CA GLY A 73 13.75 -22.16 -4.82
C GLY A 73 14.02 -22.73 -6.22
N GLU A 74 13.86 -21.91 -7.26
CA GLU A 74 14.15 -22.28 -8.66
C GLU A 74 15.63 -22.61 -8.85
N ALA A 75 16.55 -21.80 -8.32
CA ALA A 75 17.98 -22.07 -8.40
C ALA A 75 18.36 -23.39 -7.70
N ALA A 76 17.80 -23.66 -6.52
CA ALA A 76 18.00 -24.91 -5.81
C ALA A 76 17.43 -26.14 -6.56
N ALA A 77 16.23 -26.00 -7.16
CA ALA A 77 15.63 -27.08 -7.96
C ALA A 77 16.44 -27.35 -9.23
N ASN A 78 16.92 -26.29 -9.89
CA ASN A 78 17.77 -26.41 -11.08
C ASN A 78 19.09 -27.13 -10.77
N ALA A 79 19.77 -26.78 -9.66
CA ALA A 79 21.00 -27.46 -9.22
C ALA A 79 20.77 -28.94 -8.94
N ARG A 80 19.62 -29.30 -8.34
CA ARG A 80 19.25 -30.72 -8.11
C ARG A 80 18.98 -31.46 -9.43
N ALA A 81 18.29 -30.84 -10.37
CA ALA A 81 18.05 -31.41 -11.69
C ALA A 81 19.35 -31.65 -12.45
N GLN A 82 20.27 -30.68 -12.47
CA GLN A 82 21.59 -30.80 -13.09
C GLN A 82 22.43 -31.92 -12.45
N LYS A 83 22.45 -32.02 -11.13
CA LYS A 83 23.13 -33.11 -10.44
C LYS A 83 22.58 -34.46 -10.84
N LEU A 84 21.24 -34.60 -10.84
CA LEU A 84 20.58 -35.85 -11.23
C LEU A 84 20.82 -36.22 -12.70
N GLN A 85 20.82 -35.21 -13.58
CA GLN A 85 21.18 -35.41 -15.00
C GLN A 85 22.61 -35.90 -15.17
N SER A 86 23.57 -35.31 -14.42
CA SER A 86 24.98 -35.76 -14.43
C SER A 86 25.13 -37.19 -13.91
N GLU A 87 24.39 -37.56 -12.85
CA GLU A 87 24.40 -38.95 -12.35
C GLU A 87 23.83 -39.95 -13.37
N ILE A 88 22.72 -39.60 -14.04
CA ILE A 88 22.14 -40.44 -15.11
C ILE A 88 23.13 -40.58 -16.28
N SER A 89 23.78 -39.47 -16.69
CA SER A 89 24.76 -39.49 -17.77
C SER A 89 25.99 -40.36 -17.41
N LYS A 90 26.51 -40.28 -16.20
CA LYS A 90 27.63 -41.15 -15.76
C LYS A 90 27.24 -42.61 -15.80
N LEU A 91 26.10 -42.97 -15.24
CA LEU A 91 25.58 -44.33 -15.30
C LEU A 91 25.41 -44.84 -16.73
N ALA A 92 24.88 -44.03 -17.66
CA ALA A 92 24.74 -44.37 -19.07
C ALA A 92 26.11 -44.63 -19.74
N ILE A 93 27.11 -43.79 -19.46
CA ILE A 93 28.49 -43.96 -19.98
C ILE A 93 29.12 -45.24 -19.42
N GLU A 94 28.98 -45.50 -18.13
CA GLU A 94 29.50 -46.73 -17.49
C GLU A 94 28.86 -47.98 -18.09
N ASN A 95 27.54 -47.98 -18.27
CA ASN A 95 26.83 -49.09 -18.93
C ASN A 95 27.27 -49.30 -20.38
N TYR A 96 27.48 -48.21 -21.15
CA TYR A 96 28.00 -48.29 -22.50
C TYR A 96 29.41 -48.90 -22.55
N LYS A 97 30.31 -48.45 -21.66
CA LYS A 97 31.71 -48.96 -21.57
C LYS A 97 31.80 -50.42 -21.12
N SER A 98 30.84 -50.90 -20.32
CA SER A 98 30.79 -52.28 -19.83
C SER A 98 30.13 -53.27 -20.83
N GLY A 99 29.94 -52.87 -22.07
CA GLY A 99 29.41 -53.73 -23.13
C GLY A 99 27.89 -53.61 -23.40
N GLY A 100 27.17 -52.77 -22.63
CA GLY A 100 25.77 -52.38 -22.88
C GLY A 100 24.82 -53.56 -23.17
N LEU A 101 24.17 -53.53 -24.35
CA LEU A 101 23.29 -54.60 -24.84
C LEU A 101 24.03 -55.94 -25.15
N GLY A 102 25.36 -55.88 -25.28
CA GLY A 102 26.17 -57.12 -25.50
C GLY A 102 26.10 -58.06 -24.31
N ASN A 103 26.08 -57.54 -23.08
CA ASN A 103 25.96 -58.35 -21.86
C ASN A 103 24.56 -59.05 -21.78
N GLY A 104 23.52 -58.45 -22.32
CA GLY A 104 22.18 -59.05 -22.40
C GLY A 104 22.14 -60.28 -23.36
N LEU A 105 22.88 -60.17 -24.47
CA LEU A 105 23.03 -61.28 -25.40
C LEU A 105 23.90 -62.43 -24.83
N GLU A 106 24.99 -62.07 -24.15
CA GLU A 106 25.86 -63.01 -23.45
C GLU A 106 25.09 -63.74 -22.33
N LEU A 107 24.18 -63.03 -21.66
CA LEU A 107 23.29 -63.59 -20.66
C LEU A 107 22.33 -64.63 -21.23
N LEU A 108 21.73 -64.34 -22.38
CA LEU A 108 20.82 -65.27 -23.10
C LEU A 108 21.55 -66.53 -23.63
N LEU A 109 22.86 -66.45 -23.87
CA LEU A 109 23.71 -67.52 -24.32
C LEU A 109 24.43 -68.24 -23.17
N SER A 110 24.21 -67.88 -21.93
CA SER A 110 24.81 -68.48 -20.76
C SER A 110 24.32 -69.92 -20.56
N ARG A 111 25.28 -70.84 -20.35
CA ARG A 111 25.00 -72.26 -20.04
C ARG A 111 24.88 -72.53 -18.52
N ASP A 112 25.05 -71.45 -17.65
CA ASP A 112 24.93 -71.57 -16.22
C ASP A 112 23.64 -70.89 -15.77
N PRO A 113 22.60 -71.63 -15.33
CA PRO A 113 21.31 -71.08 -14.91
C PRO A 113 21.41 -70.17 -13.67
N ALA A 114 22.32 -70.45 -12.72
CA ALA A 114 22.48 -69.68 -11.50
C ALA A 114 23.10 -68.32 -11.79
N LYS A 115 24.10 -68.24 -12.61
CA LYS A 115 24.72 -66.99 -13.08
C LYS A 115 23.72 -66.19 -13.92
N TYR A 116 22.93 -66.84 -14.81
CA TYR A 116 21.88 -66.18 -15.55
C TYR A 116 20.87 -65.48 -14.67
N LEU A 117 20.37 -66.13 -13.62
CA LEU A 117 19.38 -65.55 -12.71
C LEU A 117 19.97 -64.39 -11.86
N SER A 118 21.23 -64.54 -11.41
CA SER A 118 21.92 -63.46 -10.66
C SER A 118 22.12 -62.21 -11.50
N ASP A 119 22.60 -62.35 -12.72
CA ASP A 119 22.86 -61.23 -13.64
C ASP A 119 21.56 -60.57 -14.12
N ALA A 120 20.52 -61.37 -14.36
CA ALA A 120 19.18 -60.88 -14.71
C ALA A 120 18.55 -60.03 -13.55
N ALA A 121 18.70 -60.51 -12.32
CA ALA A 121 18.27 -59.74 -11.13
C ALA A 121 19.03 -58.41 -10.99
N MET A 122 20.33 -58.40 -11.28
CA MET A 122 21.12 -57.17 -11.25
C MET A 122 20.68 -56.17 -12.33
N LEU A 123 20.38 -56.63 -13.54
CA LEU A 123 19.84 -55.79 -14.62
C LEU A 123 18.48 -55.18 -14.24
N ASP A 124 17.59 -55.96 -13.60
CA ASP A 124 16.30 -55.44 -13.13
C ASP A 124 16.47 -54.33 -12.08
N VAL A 125 17.37 -54.51 -11.10
CA VAL A 125 17.69 -53.47 -10.11
C VAL A 125 18.23 -52.20 -10.77
N LEU A 126 19.11 -52.34 -11.78
CA LEU A 126 19.64 -51.21 -12.53
C LEU A 126 18.53 -50.50 -13.30
N ALA A 127 17.66 -51.23 -14.02
CA ALA A 127 16.52 -50.67 -14.75
C ALA A 127 15.57 -49.91 -13.83
N GLN A 128 15.26 -50.44 -12.65
CA GLN A 128 14.44 -49.78 -11.63
C GLN A 128 15.10 -48.49 -11.13
N ARG A 129 16.40 -48.49 -10.86
CA ARG A 129 17.15 -47.29 -10.46
C ARG A 129 17.12 -46.22 -11.55
N TYR A 130 17.33 -46.58 -12.81
CA TYR A 130 17.25 -45.64 -13.93
C TYR A 130 15.85 -45.05 -14.08
N SER A 131 14.83 -45.88 -14.06
CA SER A 131 13.44 -45.42 -14.19
C SER A 131 13.03 -44.50 -13.09
N THR A 132 13.51 -44.72 -11.86
CA THR A 132 13.27 -43.85 -10.70
C THR A 132 13.97 -42.50 -10.86
N LYS A 133 15.26 -42.49 -11.26
CA LYS A 133 16.00 -41.24 -11.51
C LYS A 133 15.40 -40.43 -12.66
N LEU A 134 14.97 -41.08 -13.74
CA LEU A 134 14.29 -40.39 -14.84
C LEU A 134 12.95 -39.80 -14.43
N ARG A 135 12.14 -40.49 -13.63
CA ARG A 135 10.90 -39.95 -13.08
C ARG A 135 11.17 -38.73 -12.19
N GLN A 136 12.19 -38.79 -11.33
CA GLN A 136 12.60 -37.66 -10.50
C GLN A 136 13.05 -36.47 -11.35
N LEU A 137 13.86 -36.67 -12.38
CA LEU A 137 14.29 -35.63 -13.30
C LEU A 137 13.10 -34.97 -13.99
N LYS A 138 12.16 -35.75 -14.49
CA LYS A 138 10.91 -35.26 -15.11
C LYS A 138 10.11 -34.39 -14.11
N THR A 139 9.98 -34.86 -12.87
CA THR A 139 9.28 -34.09 -11.81
C THR A 139 9.97 -32.77 -11.53
N TYR A 140 11.30 -32.72 -11.44
CA TYR A 140 12.05 -31.47 -11.26
C TYR A 140 11.87 -30.54 -12.46
N GLN A 141 11.92 -31.03 -13.69
CA GLN A 141 11.72 -30.23 -14.91
C GLN A 141 10.30 -29.63 -14.96
N GLN A 142 9.28 -30.40 -14.64
CA GLN A 142 7.89 -29.90 -14.54
C GLN A 142 7.74 -28.84 -13.43
N GLY A 143 8.35 -29.09 -12.29
CA GLY A 143 8.38 -28.11 -11.19
C GLY A 143 9.06 -26.79 -11.57
N LEU A 144 10.20 -26.86 -12.28
CA LEU A 144 10.89 -25.67 -12.80
C LEU A 144 10.03 -24.89 -13.79
N GLN A 145 9.38 -25.57 -14.73
CA GLN A 145 8.47 -24.93 -15.70
C GLN A 145 7.31 -24.22 -14.99
N SER A 146 6.69 -24.87 -14.01
CA SER A 146 5.63 -24.27 -13.20
C SER A 146 6.14 -23.06 -12.41
N SER A 147 7.34 -23.17 -11.80
CA SER A 147 7.96 -22.06 -11.08
C SER A 147 8.23 -20.85 -11.97
N GLN A 148 8.71 -21.05 -13.20
CA GLN A 148 8.96 -19.98 -14.17
C GLN A 148 7.68 -19.20 -14.51
N LEU A 149 6.54 -19.88 -14.66
CA LEU A 149 5.25 -19.22 -14.88
C LEU A 149 4.86 -18.33 -13.69
N VAL A 150 5.03 -18.84 -12.46
CA VAL A 150 4.75 -18.07 -11.24
C VAL A 150 5.68 -16.87 -11.11
N VAL A 151 6.99 -17.03 -11.37
CA VAL A 151 7.96 -15.93 -11.35
C VAL A 151 7.61 -14.86 -12.39
N SER A 152 7.21 -15.27 -13.60
CA SER A 152 6.76 -14.34 -14.65
C SER A 152 5.53 -13.55 -14.20
N ASP A 153 4.49 -14.22 -13.68
CA ASP A 153 3.28 -13.58 -13.17
C ASP A 153 3.59 -12.59 -12.03
N ARG A 154 4.40 -12.99 -11.03
CA ARG A 154 4.80 -12.12 -9.93
C ARG A 154 5.62 -10.92 -10.40
N THR A 155 6.45 -11.09 -11.43
CA THR A 155 7.21 -10.00 -12.04
C THR A 155 6.29 -8.99 -12.72
N ALA A 156 5.30 -9.47 -13.47
CA ALA A 156 4.28 -8.60 -14.08
C ALA A 156 3.47 -7.83 -13.03
N GLN A 157 3.06 -8.50 -11.93
CA GLN A 157 2.38 -7.86 -10.81
C GLN A 157 3.25 -6.79 -10.15
N LEU A 158 4.55 -7.03 -9.97
CA LEU A 158 5.50 -6.06 -9.42
C LEU A 158 5.60 -4.81 -10.31
N GLN A 159 5.73 -4.99 -11.63
CA GLN A 159 5.77 -3.87 -12.58
C GLN A 159 4.46 -3.07 -12.58
N ALA A 160 3.31 -3.75 -12.53
CA ALA A 160 2.02 -3.10 -12.43
C ALA A 160 1.87 -2.30 -11.12
N ALA A 161 2.37 -2.84 -10.00
CA ALA A 161 2.38 -2.15 -8.72
C ALA A 161 3.30 -0.91 -8.75
N GLN A 162 4.48 -0.99 -9.38
CA GLN A 162 5.37 0.17 -9.55
C GLN A 162 4.70 1.30 -10.35
N LYS A 163 4.08 0.99 -11.49
CA LYS A 163 3.32 1.97 -12.27
C LYS A 163 2.14 2.56 -11.48
N ARG A 164 1.50 1.77 -10.62
CA ARG A 164 0.43 2.25 -9.74
C ARG A 164 0.98 3.20 -8.68
N LEU A 165 2.14 2.92 -8.11
CA LEU A 165 2.82 3.80 -7.16
C LEU A 165 3.11 5.16 -7.78
N GLU A 166 3.72 5.17 -8.97
CA GLU A 166 4.02 6.41 -9.72
C GLU A 166 2.76 7.24 -9.95
N ARG A 167 1.66 6.62 -10.40
CA ARG A 167 0.37 7.30 -10.60
C ARG A 167 -0.20 7.89 -9.31
N GLN A 168 -0.12 7.18 -8.20
CA GLN A 168 -0.62 7.68 -6.90
C GLN A 168 0.20 8.88 -6.43
N VAL A 169 1.53 8.81 -6.54
CA VAL A 169 2.43 9.91 -6.18
C VAL A 169 2.21 11.12 -7.09
N ALA A 170 2.15 10.91 -8.40
CA ALA A 170 1.89 11.99 -9.36
C ALA A 170 0.54 12.67 -9.09
N SER A 171 -0.50 11.91 -8.77
CA SER A 171 -1.83 12.44 -8.44
C SER A 171 -1.81 13.23 -7.12
N ALA A 172 -1.07 12.79 -6.11
CA ALA A 172 -0.90 13.53 -4.86
C ALA A 172 -0.14 14.87 -5.10
N ASN A 173 0.96 14.82 -5.84
CA ASN A 173 1.74 16.01 -6.21
C ASN A 173 0.91 16.99 -7.03
N ALA A 174 0.05 16.51 -7.94
CA ALA A 174 -0.85 17.35 -8.72
C ALA A 174 -1.85 18.11 -7.83
N ALA A 175 -2.38 17.47 -6.79
CA ALA A 175 -3.24 18.13 -5.82
C ALA A 175 -2.48 19.22 -5.03
N LEU A 176 -1.25 18.96 -4.60
CA LEU A 176 -0.42 19.98 -3.94
C LEU A 176 -0.09 21.14 -4.88
N LYS A 177 0.26 20.87 -6.14
CA LYS A 177 0.53 21.91 -7.13
C LYS A 177 -0.69 22.78 -7.41
N LYS A 178 -1.90 22.20 -7.41
CA LYS A 178 -3.15 22.99 -7.48
C LYS A 178 -3.30 23.90 -6.27
N ALA A 179 -3.02 23.40 -5.06
CA ALA A 179 -3.08 24.21 -3.83
C ALA A 179 -2.08 25.36 -3.88
N GLU A 180 -0.84 25.12 -4.31
CA GLU A 180 0.20 26.14 -4.50
C GLU A 180 -0.23 27.18 -5.52
N LYS A 181 -0.82 26.76 -6.65
CA LYS A 181 -1.33 27.68 -7.68
C LYS A 181 -2.45 28.57 -7.15
N LEU A 182 -3.37 28.04 -6.35
CA LEU A 182 -4.42 28.84 -5.72
C LEU A 182 -3.81 29.93 -4.81
N LEU A 183 -2.78 29.60 -4.03
CA LEU A 183 -2.07 30.56 -3.19
C LEU A 183 -1.28 31.57 -4.02
N ALA A 184 -0.64 31.16 -5.12
CA ALA A 184 0.14 32.03 -5.99
C ALA A 184 -0.72 33.06 -6.73
N ASN A 185 -1.99 32.75 -7.00
CA ASN A 185 -2.93 33.64 -7.68
C ASN A 185 -3.47 34.74 -6.76
N LEU A 186 -3.25 34.67 -5.44
CA LEU A 186 -3.59 35.74 -4.52
C LEU A 186 -2.63 36.93 -4.66
N LYS A 187 -3.12 38.14 -4.43
CA LYS A 187 -2.27 39.31 -4.25
C LYS A 187 -1.24 39.05 -3.16
N ALA A 188 -0.04 39.60 -3.28
CA ALA A 188 1.06 39.32 -2.36
C ALA A 188 0.66 39.60 -0.89
N GLU A 189 -0.07 40.69 -0.65
CA GLU A 189 -0.55 41.06 0.69
C GLU A 189 -1.58 40.06 1.25
N GLU A 190 -2.56 39.63 0.45
CA GLU A 190 -3.57 38.64 0.84
C GLU A 190 -2.94 37.29 1.14
N ARG A 191 -1.99 36.86 0.31
CA ARG A 191 -1.21 35.62 0.52
C ARG A 191 -0.40 35.71 1.81
N ALA A 192 0.27 36.85 2.06
CA ALA A 192 1.05 37.03 3.27
C ALA A 192 0.16 36.97 4.52
N LYS A 193 -1.02 37.62 4.50
CA LYS A 193 -2.00 37.54 5.60
C LYS A 193 -2.48 36.14 5.86
N LEU A 194 -2.79 35.39 4.80
CA LEU A 194 -3.26 34.00 4.91
C LEU A 194 -2.17 33.08 5.49
N LEU A 195 -0.93 33.18 5.01
CA LEU A 195 0.19 32.38 5.52
C LEU A 195 0.53 32.75 6.98
N ALA A 196 0.48 34.01 7.34
CA ALA A 196 0.70 34.45 8.71
C ALA A 196 -0.40 33.95 9.67
N ALA A 197 -1.67 33.95 9.21
CA ALA A 197 -2.78 33.37 9.98
C ALA A 197 -2.64 31.85 10.16
N ASP A 198 -2.24 31.09 9.11
CA ASP A 198 -1.98 29.64 9.23
C ASP A 198 -0.81 29.35 10.18
N ASP A 199 0.28 30.13 10.12
CA ASP A 199 1.41 29.98 11.03
C ASP A 199 1.03 30.28 12.49
N ALA A 200 0.28 31.35 12.72
CA ALA A 200 -0.22 31.71 14.05
C ALA A 200 -1.14 30.60 14.62
N GLU A 201 -2.05 30.07 13.82
CA GLU A 201 -2.91 28.97 14.25
C GLU A 201 -2.09 27.70 14.54
N GLN A 202 -1.09 27.35 13.72
CA GLN A 202 -0.21 26.20 13.99
C GLN A 202 0.61 26.41 15.27
N LYS A 203 1.11 27.61 15.55
CA LYS A 203 1.79 27.94 16.81
C LYS A 203 0.87 27.75 18.01
N LYS A 204 -0.38 28.19 17.90
CA LYS A 204 -1.40 28.03 18.96
C LYS A 204 -1.70 26.54 19.20
N ILE A 205 -1.95 25.77 18.12
CA ILE A 205 -2.17 24.31 18.20
C ILE A 205 -0.97 23.61 18.85
N LEU A 206 0.25 23.99 18.48
CA LEU A 206 1.47 23.40 19.04
C LEU A 206 1.62 23.72 20.53
N ALA A 207 1.38 24.96 20.95
CA ALA A 207 1.44 25.36 22.35
C ALA A 207 0.42 24.57 23.18
N GLU A 208 -0.82 24.44 22.70
CA GLU A 208 -1.85 23.64 23.36
C GLU A 208 -1.49 22.14 23.37
N SER A 209 -0.95 21.61 22.26
CA SER A 209 -0.48 20.24 22.19
C SER A 209 0.61 19.95 23.22
N LYS A 210 1.59 20.84 23.37
CA LYS A 210 2.64 20.70 24.38
C LYS A 210 2.08 20.77 25.80
N ARG A 211 1.13 21.68 26.05
CA ARG A 211 0.43 21.77 27.33
C ARG A 211 -0.30 20.46 27.67
N LEU A 212 -1.03 19.89 26.71
CA LEU A 212 -1.73 18.61 26.87
C LEU A 212 -0.77 17.44 27.07
N ALA A 213 0.34 17.42 26.34
CA ALA A 213 1.38 16.39 26.47
C ALA A 213 2.01 16.38 27.86
N ALA A 214 2.25 17.56 28.45
CA ALA A 214 2.79 17.70 29.80
C ALA A 214 1.88 17.11 30.89
N LEU A 215 0.59 16.94 30.60
CA LEU A 215 -0.37 16.30 31.51
C LEU A 215 -0.37 14.76 31.41
N TYR A 216 0.39 14.20 30.48
CA TYR A 216 0.46 12.75 30.30
C TYR A 216 1.46 12.13 31.29
N ALA A 217 0.95 11.40 32.27
CA ALA A 217 1.76 10.81 33.35
C ALA A 217 2.68 9.65 32.89
N GLY A 218 2.54 9.20 31.64
CA GLY A 218 3.31 8.07 31.11
C GLY A 218 2.77 6.70 31.55
N GLY A 219 3.58 5.66 31.33
CA GLY A 219 3.29 4.27 31.64
C GLY A 219 4.33 3.33 31.06
N SER A 220 4.27 2.04 31.45
CA SER A 220 5.21 1.01 31.03
C SER A 220 4.67 0.08 29.94
N THR A 221 3.39 0.19 29.57
CA THR A 221 2.81 -0.62 28.48
C THR A 221 3.41 -0.24 27.13
N LYS A 222 3.37 -1.14 26.15
CA LYS A 222 3.81 -0.87 24.77
C LYS A 222 3.12 0.40 24.20
N GLY A 223 1.82 0.53 24.41
CA GLY A 223 1.06 1.71 23.99
C GLY A 223 1.52 2.99 24.68
N ALA A 224 1.82 2.93 25.98
CA ALA A 224 2.33 4.10 26.73
C ALA A 224 3.72 4.53 26.26
N ILE A 225 4.61 3.58 25.97
CA ILE A 225 5.95 3.86 25.42
C ILE A 225 5.81 4.49 24.02
N ALA A 226 4.94 3.92 23.16
CA ALA A 226 4.69 4.44 21.82
C ALA A 226 4.08 5.85 21.87
N LEU A 227 3.12 6.08 22.74
CA LEU A 227 2.50 7.40 22.91
C LEU A 227 3.53 8.44 23.35
N ARG A 228 4.37 8.13 24.34
CA ARG A 228 5.42 9.04 24.80
C ARG A 228 6.34 9.43 23.65
N TYR A 229 6.85 8.43 22.90
CA TYR A 229 7.68 8.69 21.73
C TYR A 229 7.00 9.61 20.72
N ALA A 230 5.71 9.40 20.44
CA ALA A 230 4.96 10.23 19.49
C ALA A 230 4.75 11.66 20.01
N LEU A 231 4.54 11.85 21.32
CA LEU A 231 4.43 13.16 21.96
C LEU A 231 5.76 13.94 21.90
N ASP A 232 6.90 13.27 21.95
CA ASP A 232 8.22 13.89 21.79
C ASP A 232 8.44 14.47 20.38
N GLN A 233 7.62 14.06 19.39
CA GLN A 233 7.70 14.56 18.01
C GLN A 233 6.77 15.75 17.72
N LEU A 234 6.08 16.28 18.73
CA LEU A 234 5.18 17.43 18.56
C LEU A 234 5.90 18.65 17.96
N GLY A 235 5.35 19.15 16.85
CA GLY A 235 5.91 20.27 16.12
C GLY A 235 6.77 19.87 14.91
N ASP A 236 7.14 18.59 14.76
CA ASP A 236 7.81 18.10 13.59
C ASP A 236 6.91 18.16 12.35
N ILE A 237 7.51 18.38 11.18
CA ILE A 237 6.75 18.59 9.95
C ILE A 237 6.20 17.29 9.36
N TYR A 238 5.00 17.38 8.77
CA TYR A 238 4.49 16.30 7.94
C TYR A 238 5.25 16.24 6.60
N VAL A 239 5.76 15.06 6.28
CA VAL A 239 6.32 14.73 4.96
C VAL A 239 5.87 13.33 4.58
N TRP A 240 5.38 13.16 3.35
CA TRP A 240 5.02 11.84 2.86
C TRP A 240 6.18 10.83 2.93
N ALA A 241 5.86 9.61 3.29
CA ALA A 241 6.82 8.53 3.55
C ALA A 241 7.84 8.87 4.64
N GLY A 242 7.57 9.91 5.44
CA GLY A 242 8.38 10.30 6.59
C GLY A 242 8.20 9.29 7.74
N ALA A 243 9.33 8.77 8.23
CA ALA A 243 9.39 7.84 9.35
C ALA A 243 10.49 8.27 10.35
N GLY A 244 10.70 9.58 10.51
CA GLY A 244 11.63 10.20 11.43
C GLY A 244 13.02 10.48 10.85
N PRO A 245 13.90 11.09 11.64
CA PRO A 245 13.66 11.50 13.04
C PRO A 245 12.87 12.81 13.23
N THR A 246 12.74 13.67 12.20
CA THR A 246 12.10 14.99 12.27
C THR A 246 11.03 15.22 11.22
N LYS A 247 10.75 14.20 10.41
CA LYS A 247 9.77 14.24 9.32
C LYS A 247 8.88 13.00 9.38
N TRP A 248 7.58 13.21 9.39
CA TRP A 248 6.60 12.15 9.66
C TRP A 248 5.42 12.21 8.72
N ASP A 249 4.93 11.05 8.28
CA ASP A 249 3.52 10.88 7.92
C ASP A 249 2.77 10.13 9.03
N CYS A 250 1.46 9.97 8.89
CA CYS A 250 0.62 9.42 9.95
C CYS A 250 1.01 7.98 10.34
N SER A 251 1.18 7.12 9.34
CA SER A 251 1.53 5.70 9.54
C SER A 251 3.02 5.50 9.86
N GLY A 252 3.90 6.41 9.43
CA GLY A 252 5.32 6.42 9.77
C GLY A 252 5.56 6.80 11.23
N LEU A 253 4.85 7.81 11.73
CA LEU A 253 4.89 8.19 13.14
C LEU A 253 4.45 7.02 14.03
N THR A 254 3.31 6.41 13.76
CA THR A 254 2.81 5.28 14.55
C THR A 254 3.70 4.05 14.44
N MET A 255 4.23 3.75 13.23
CA MET A 255 5.19 2.67 13.02
C MET A 255 6.42 2.83 13.90
N ARG A 256 7.04 4.01 13.90
CA ARG A 256 8.25 4.26 14.70
C ARG A 256 7.98 4.31 16.20
N ALA A 257 6.86 4.90 16.59
CA ALA A 257 6.45 4.92 17.98
C ALA A 257 6.30 3.51 18.55
N PHE A 258 5.64 2.61 17.84
CA PHE A 258 5.51 1.23 18.28
C PHE A 258 6.79 0.40 18.09
N GLN A 259 7.63 0.71 17.12
CA GLN A 259 8.96 0.13 17.02
C GLN A 259 9.80 0.42 18.26
N ARG A 260 9.67 1.62 18.83
CA ARG A 260 10.31 1.98 20.11
C ARG A 260 9.80 1.15 21.28
N ALA A 261 8.57 0.66 21.20
CA ALA A 261 7.96 -0.27 22.16
C ALA A 261 8.18 -1.75 21.82
N GLY A 262 9.09 -2.06 20.87
CA GLY A 262 9.40 -3.44 20.45
C GLY A 262 8.36 -4.08 19.52
N VAL A 263 7.45 -3.30 18.92
CA VAL A 263 6.44 -3.80 17.98
C VAL A 263 6.74 -3.35 16.57
N SER A 264 7.02 -4.30 15.67
CA SER A 264 7.23 -4.03 14.26
C SER A 264 5.89 -4.00 13.50
N MET A 265 5.63 -2.91 12.79
CA MET A 265 4.44 -2.72 11.97
C MET A 265 4.82 -2.17 10.58
N PRO A 266 4.01 -2.43 9.54
CA PRO A 266 4.23 -1.82 8.23
C PRO A 266 3.95 -0.31 8.23
N HIS A 267 4.62 0.43 7.35
CA HIS A 267 4.40 1.84 7.08
C HIS A 267 3.17 2.03 6.17
N PHE A 268 1.99 1.67 6.69
CA PHE A 268 0.71 1.76 5.99
C PHE A 268 -0.45 1.58 6.97
N ALA A 269 -1.30 2.58 7.16
CA ALA A 269 -2.35 2.60 8.18
C ALA A 269 -3.33 1.42 8.06
N ALA A 270 -3.79 1.09 6.85
CA ALA A 270 -4.71 -0.03 6.66
C ALA A 270 -4.08 -1.40 6.97
N ALA A 271 -2.75 -1.55 6.82
CA ALA A 271 -2.05 -2.75 7.27
C ALA A 271 -1.87 -2.74 8.79
N GLN A 272 -1.57 -1.59 9.41
CA GLN A 272 -1.51 -1.45 10.87
C GLN A 272 -2.85 -1.80 11.54
N PHE A 273 -3.97 -1.52 10.89
CA PHE A 273 -5.31 -1.91 11.38
C PHE A 273 -5.49 -3.43 11.53
N ARG A 274 -4.63 -4.25 10.96
CA ARG A 274 -4.65 -5.72 11.12
C ARG A 274 -3.87 -6.21 12.34
N TYR A 275 -3.18 -5.31 13.06
CA TYR A 275 -2.38 -5.64 14.24
C TYR A 275 -3.18 -5.42 15.52
N GLY A 276 -2.91 -6.24 16.53
CA GLY A 276 -3.52 -6.12 17.84
C GLY A 276 -5.00 -6.47 17.91
N LYS A 277 -5.60 -6.19 19.05
CA LYS A 277 -7.01 -6.48 19.35
C LYS A 277 -7.92 -5.30 19.02
N ASN A 278 -9.12 -5.56 18.53
CA ASN A 278 -10.14 -4.53 18.37
C ASN A 278 -10.55 -3.96 19.74
N ILE A 279 -10.63 -2.64 19.83
CA ILE A 279 -11.05 -1.95 21.04
C ILE A 279 -12.29 -1.12 20.71
N PRO A 280 -13.40 -1.31 21.45
CA PRO A 280 -14.56 -0.45 21.30
C PRO A 280 -14.23 0.97 21.79
N ARG A 281 -14.91 1.98 21.24
CA ARG A 281 -14.66 3.38 21.54
C ARG A 281 -14.77 3.71 23.04
N SER A 282 -15.65 3.02 23.76
CA SER A 282 -15.86 3.19 25.21
C SER A 282 -14.72 2.64 26.07
N ALA A 283 -13.88 1.72 25.53
CA ALA A 283 -12.78 1.08 26.25
C ALA A 283 -11.39 1.56 25.79
N LEU A 284 -11.35 2.69 25.06
CA LEU A 284 -10.09 3.30 24.61
C LEU A 284 -9.21 3.73 25.79
N ALA A 285 -7.94 3.36 25.72
CA ALA A 285 -6.92 3.75 26.69
C ALA A 285 -5.73 4.44 25.97
N PRO A 286 -4.97 5.29 26.67
CA PRO A 286 -3.77 5.90 26.12
C PRO A 286 -2.81 4.86 25.51
N GLY A 287 -2.38 5.11 24.27
CA GLY A 287 -1.55 4.22 23.49
C GLY A 287 -2.31 3.36 22.47
N ASP A 288 -3.64 3.35 22.47
CA ASP A 288 -4.40 2.67 21.43
C ASP A 288 -4.25 3.40 20.08
N LEU A 289 -4.14 2.63 19.00
CA LEU A 289 -4.20 3.17 17.64
C LEU A 289 -5.66 3.48 17.27
N VAL A 290 -5.90 4.64 16.70
CA VAL A 290 -7.21 5.08 16.18
C VAL A 290 -7.13 5.34 14.69
N PHE A 291 -8.11 4.83 13.92
CA PHE A 291 -8.07 4.79 12.47
C PHE A 291 -9.25 5.50 11.84
N PHE A 292 -8.99 6.16 10.69
CA PHE A 292 -9.96 7.00 10.01
C PHE A 292 -9.95 6.81 8.50
N GLY A 293 -11.11 7.10 7.88
CA GLY A 293 -11.31 7.07 6.43
C GLY A 293 -11.87 5.74 5.93
N ARG A 294 -12.64 5.80 4.84
CA ARG A 294 -13.14 4.62 4.11
C ARG A 294 -12.84 4.78 2.62
N PRO A 295 -11.77 4.15 2.09
CA PRO A 295 -10.83 3.22 2.76
C PRO A 295 -9.98 3.90 3.85
N ILE A 296 -9.39 3.11 4.77
CA ILE A 296 -8.52 3.63 5.84
C ILE A 296 -7.35 4.40 5.22
N SER A 297 -7.26 5.68 5.59
CA SER A 297 -6.29 6.63 5.03
C SER A 297 -5.60 7.49 6.09
N HIS A 298 -5.85 7.20 7.37
CA HIS A 298 -5.22 7.93 8.47
C HIS A 298 -5.20 7.11 9.75
N VAL A 299 -4.20 7.39 10.60
CA VAL A 299 -4.01 6.77 11.91
C VAL A 299 -3.37 7.76 12.88
N GLY A 300 -3.74 7.65 14.15
CA GLY A 300 -3.12 8.36 15.26
C GLY A 300 -3.02 7.47 16.49
N ILE A 301 -2.37 7.97 17.55
CA ILE A 301 -2.26 7.29 18.85
C ILE A 301 -3.15 8.03 19.84
N TYR A 302 -4.11 7.34 20.42
CA TYR A 302 -5.01 7.88 21.43
C TYR A 302 -4.25 8.21 22.72
N MET A 303 -4.50 9.37 23.29
CA MET A 303 -3.83 9.81 24.52
C MET A 303 -4.75 9.93 25.74
N GLY A 304 -6.03 9.62 25.57
CA GLY A 304 -7.04 9.81 26.62
C GLY A 304 -7.89 11.07 26.38
N LYS A 305 -9.00 11.18 27.10
CA LYS A 305 -9.90 12.36 27.08
C LYS A 305 -10.35 12.80 25.68
N GLY A 306 -10.57 11.83 24.77
CA GLY A 306 -10.99 12.11 23.39
C GLY A 306 -9.93 12.77 22.50
N LYS A 307 -8.66 12.70 22.86
CA LYS A 307 -7.52 13.28 22.13
C LYS A 307 -6.61 12.20 21.55
N MET A 308 -5.92 12.53 20.46
CA MET A 308 -4.88 11.70 19.83
C MET A 308 -3.70 12.55 19.39
N VAL A 309 -2.51 11.97 19.34
CA VAL A 309 -1.35 12.54 18.64
C VAL A 309 -1.26 11.95 17.26
N HIS A 310 -1.02 12.77 16.25
CA HIS A 310 -0.90 12.35 14.85
C HIS A 310 -0.06 13.31 13.99
N ALA A 311 0.38 12.86 12.83
CA ALA A 311 0.91 13.69 11.77
C ALA A 311 -0.20 13.90 10.71
N PRO A 312 -0.81 15.09 10.60
CA PRO A 312 -2.09 15.27 9.90
C PRO A 312 -1.99 15.13 8.37
N ARG A 313 -1.24 16.05 7.72
CA ARG A 313 -1.20 16.21 6.25
C ARG A 313 -0.10 17.20 5.83
N PRO A 314 0.24 17.27 4.53
CA PRO A 314 1.18 18.27 4.02
C PRO A 314 0.83 19.71 4.46
N GLY A 315 1.85 20.45 4.88
CA GLY A 315 1.71 21.81 5.38
C GLY A 315 1.30 21.91 6.86
N LYS A 316 1.18 20.78 7.55
CA LYS A 316 0.92 20.73 9.01
C LYS A 316 2.06 20.04 9.75
N ARG A 317 2.00 20.11 11.07
CA ARG A 317 2.97 19.52 11.99
C ARG A 317 2.33 18.43 12.82
N VAL A 318 3.14 17.58 13.43
CA VAL A 318 2.66 16.63 14.45
C VAL A 318 1.98 17.42 15.57
N GLU A 319 0.76 17.05 15.85
CA GLU A 319 -0.12 17.78 16.78
C GLU A 319 -1.02 16.85 17.57
N ILE A 320 -1.65 17.37 18.62
CA ILE A 320 -2.73 16.72 19.34
C ILE A 320 -4.06 17.25 18.82
N ALA A 321 -4.92 16.33 18.35
CA ALA A 321 -6.23 16.63 17.82
C ALA A 321 -7.33 15.79 18.49
N THR A 322 -8.59 16.06 18.13
CA THR A 322 -9.73 15.26 18.58
C THR A 322 -9.71 13.87 17.93
N ALA A 323 -9.81 12.81 18.75
CA ALA A 323 -9.72 11.42 18.31
C ALA A 323 -10.97 10.88 17.59
N PHE A 324 -12.05 11.66 17.48
CA PHE A 324 -13.33 11.18 16.94
C PHE A 324 -13.90 12.08 15.85
N SER A 325 -13.23 13.17 15.54
CA SER A 325 -13.61 14.10 14.48
C SER A 325 -12.35 14.55 13.75
N LEU A 326 -12.14 14.00 12.55
CA LEU A 326 -11.00 14.33 11.71
C LEU A 326 -11.49 14.78 10.33
N GLY A 327 -12.03 16.00 10.26
CA GLY A 327 -12.58 16.55 9.04
C GLY A 327 -13.61 15.62 8.39
N ARG A 328 -13.41 15.28 7.11
CA ARG A 328 -14.29 14.38 6.35
C ARG A 328 -13.98 12.88 6.53
N LYS A 329 -12.98 12.52 7.34
CA LYS A 329 -12.59 11.12 7.55
C LYS A 329 -13.35 10.54 8.75
N PRO A 330 -14.31 9.60 8.53
CA PRO A 330 -15.01 8.96 9.63
C PRO A 330 -14.05 8.11 10.47
N PHE A 331 -14.29 8.03 11.77
CA PHE A 331 -13.66 7.06 12.65
C PHE A 331 -14.07 5.64 12.20
N VAL A 332 -13.10 4.74 12.04
CA VAL A 332 -13.32 3.37 11.57
C VAL A 332 -13.22 2.37 12.69
N GLY A 333 -12.30 2.57 13.62
CA GLY A 333 -12.05 1.65 14.72
C GLY A 333 -10.74 1.93 15.44
N ALA A 334 -10.46 1.13 16.45
CA ALA A 334 -9.23 1.22 17.22
C ALA A 334 -8.60 -0.15 17.49
N LYS A 335 -7.28 -0.14 17.73
CA LYS A 335 -6.48 -1.32 18.01
C LYS A 335 -5.56 -1.10 19.19
N ARG A 336 -5.44 -2.13 20.06
CA ARG A 336 -4.45 -2.22 21.16
C ARG A 336 -3.44 -3.30 20.85
N LEU A 337 -2.13 -2.95 20.96
CA LEU A 337 -0.98 -3.83 20.70
C LEU A 337 -0.29 -4.28 21.98
#